data_e2dac074bbd3c195eb1a9c1f9ed3ca59
#
_entry.id   e2dac074bbd3c195eb1a9c1f9ed3ca59
#
_cell.length_a   1.000
_cell.length_b   1.000
_cell.length_c   1.000
_cell.angle_alpha   90.00
_cell.angle_beta   90.00
_cell.angle_gamma   90.00
#
_symmetry.space_group_name_H-M   'P 1'
#
loop_
_entity.id
_entity.type
_entity.pdbx_description
1 polymer ?
#
loop_
_entity_poly.entity_id
_entity_poly.type
_entity_poly.pdbx_seq_one_letter_code
_entity_poly.pdbx_strand_id
1 'polypeptide(L)'
;MNWSDEGFLISKTKYNENSLIAELFTKDKGKISGIIFGGTSKKIKNYLQVGNKLHVNYNSKNENRIGYFKIEILNAYTPLYFDHKQKLSSITYAMNLIKILTAESQSNDKVYFIIQNLFLILKEKNWLKQYI
;
A
#
# COMPACT_ATOMS: atom_id res chain seq x y z
N MET A 1 -16.08 -14.56 -0.58
CA MET A 1 -15.64 -13.76 -1.72
C MET A 1 -14.11 -13.78 -1.78
N ASN A 2 -13.57 -14.21 -2.91
CA ASN A 2 -12.12 -14.32 -3.10
C ASN A 2 -11.73 -13.60 -4.37
N TRP A 3 -10.65 -12.82 -4.29
CA TRP A 3 -10.08 -12.17 -5.46
C TRP A 3 -8.58 -11.91 -5.24
N SER A 4 -7.89 -11.61 -6.32
CA SER A 4 -6.48 -11.22 -6.30
C SER A 4 -6.32 -9.89 -7.03
N ASP A 5 -5.36 -9.10 -6.58
CA ASP A 5 -5.04 -7.83 -7.20
C ASP A 5 -3.63 -7.40 -6.79
N GLU A 6 -3.17 -6.30 -7.34
CA GLU A 6 -1.93 -5.65 -6.91
C GLU A 6 -2.24 -4.26 -6.39
N GLY A 7 -1.47 -3.78 -5.43
CA GLY A 7 -1.72 -2.47 -4.87
C GLY A 7 -0.57 -1.97 -4.01
N PHE A 8 -0.67 -0.70 -3.66
CA PHE A 8 0.30 -0.03 -2.80
C PHE A 8 -0.22 0.00 -1.38
N LEU A 9 0.66 -0.32 -0.42
CA LEU A 9 0.31 -0.21 0.99
C LEU A 9 0.22 1.27 1.37
N ILE A 10 -0.97 1.72 1.79
CA ILE A 10 -1.19 3.12 2.15
C ILE A 10 -1.26 3.34 3.66
N SER A 11 -1.62 2.32 4.41
CA SER A 11 -1.59 2.39 5.87
C SER A 11 -1.57 1.01 6.50
N LYS A 12 -1.17 0.96 7.75
CA LYS A 12 -1.22 -0.26 8.56
C LYS A 12 -1.50 0.11 10.00
N THR A 13 -2.27 -0.74 10.69
CA THR A 13 -2.64 -0.54 12.08
C THR A 13 -2.60 -1.88 12.80
N LYS A 14 -2.07 -1.93 14.01
CA LYS A 14 -2.07 -3.16 14.80
C LYS A 14 -3.51 -3.55 15.13
N TYR A 15 -3.87 -4.79 14.84
CA TYR A 15 -5.21 -5.33 15.13
C TYR A 15 -5.22 -6.12 16.44
N ASN A 16 -4.27 -7.04 16.59
CA ASN A 16 -4.02 -7.79 17.82
C ASN A 16 -2.54 -8.14 17.90
N GLU A 17 -2.13 -9.00 18.82
CA GLU A 17 -0.72 -9.32 19.01
C GLU A 17 -0.04 -9.87 17.76
N ASN A 18 -0.78 -10.62 16.93
CA ASN A 18 -0.22 -11.33 15.80
C ASN A 18 -0.67 -10.80 14.46
N SER A 19 -1.54 -9.81 14.41
CA SER A 19 -2.17 -9.37 13.17
C SER A 19 -2.19 -7.87 13.03
N LEU A 20 -2.19 -7.43 11.77
CA LEU A 20 -2.35 -6.03 11.39
C LEU A 20 -3.57 -5.89 10.49
N ILE A 21 -4.17 -4.72 10.50
CA ILE A 21 -5.09 -4.29 9.44
C ILE A 21 -4.29 -3.44 8.48
N ALA A 22 -4.29 -3.81 7.21
CA ALA A 22 -3.62 -3.07 6.15
C ALA A 22 -4.66 -2.47 5.23
N GLU A 23 -4.40 -1.25 4.78
CA GLU A 23 -5.15 -0.64 3.68
C GLU A 23 -4.24 -0.57 2.46
N LEU A 24 -4.75 -1.06 1.32
CA LEU A 24 -4.06 -0.98 0.05
C LEU A 24 -4.88 -0.18 -0.93
N PHE A 25 -4.21 0.55 -1.80
CA PHE A 25 -4.87 1.09 -2.99
C PHE A 25 -4.55 0.16 -4.14
N THR A 26 -5.55 -0.61 -4.56
CA THR A 26 -5.39 -1.64 -5.56
C THR A 26 -5.76 -1.13 -6.95
N LYS A 27 -5.22 -1.82 -7.95
CA LYS A 27 -5.43 -1.46 -9.35
C LYS A 27 -6.90 -1.55 -9.75
N ASP A 28 -7.55 -2.67 -9.40
CA ASP A 28 -8.91 -2.96 -9.90
C ASP A 28 -10.00 -2.73 -8.86
N LYS A 29 -9.67 -2.84 -7.57
CA LYS A 29 -10.65 -2.78 -6.48
C LYS A 29 -10.63 -1.46 -5.70
N GLY A 30 -9.66 -0.59 -5.96
CA GLY A 30 -9.52 0.66 -5.24
C GLY A 30 -8.96 0.47 -3.83
N LYS A 31 -9.40 1.30 -2.90
CA LYS A 31 -8.92 1.24 -1.51
C LYS A 31 -9.64 0.12 -0.76
N ILE A 32 -8.90 -0.88 -0.33
CA ILE A 32 -9.41 -2.07 0.35
C ILE A 32 -8.64 -2.29 1.63
N SER A 33 -9.35 -2.66 2.69
CA SER A 33 -8.77 -3.04 3.97
C SER A 33 -8.86 -4.54 4.18
N GLY A 34 -7.86 -5.10 4.84
CA GLY A 34 -7.84 -6.52 5.17
C GLY A 34 -6.91 -6.81 6.32
N ILE A 35 -7.15 -7.94 6.98
CA ILE A 35 -6.33 -8.41 8.08
C ILE A 35 -5.19 -9.26 7.54
N ILE A 36 -3.98 -9.00 8.01
CA ILE A 36 -2.80 -9.81 7.69
C ILE A 36 -2.40 -10.56 8.95
N PHE A 37 -2.58 -11.88 8.96
CA PHE A 37 -2.11 -12.74 10.02
C PHE A 37 -0.58 -12.80 10.02
N GLY A 38 0.00 -12.79 11.21
CA GLY A 38 1.45 -12.80 11.32
C GLY A 38 2.10 -11.50 10.86
N GLY A 39 1.31 -10.43 10.68
CA GLY A 39 1.80 -9.14 10.21
C GLY A 39 2.80 -8.47 11.15
N THR A 40 2.85 -8.92 12.40
CA THR A 40 3.82 -8.42 13.39
C THR A 40 5.12 -9.21 13.39
N SER A 41 5.23 -10.31 12.63
CA SER A 41 6.48 -11.08 12.54
C SER A 41 7.55 -10.28 11.78
N LYS A 42 8.82 -10.55 12.07
CA LYS A 42 9.93 -9.85 11.41
C LYS A 42 9.91 -10.00 9.89
N LYS A 43 9.59 -11.19 9.38
CA LYS A 43 9.57 -11.48 7.95
C LYS A 43 8.51 -10.65 7.23
N ILE A 44 7.29 -10.67 7.72
CA ILE A 44 6.17 -9.95 7.11
C ILE A 44 6.32 -8.44 7.32
N LYS A 45 6.81 -8.04 8.49
CA LYS A 45 7.02 -6.64 8.83
C LYS A 45 7.92 -5.92 7.82
N ASN A 46 8.91 -6.61 7.26
CA ASN A 46 9.78 -6.02 6.25
C ASN A 46 9.05 -5.73 4.94
N TYR A 47 8.00 -6.48 4.63
CA TYR A 47 7.19 -6.25 3.43
C TYR A 47 6.18 -5.12 3.62
N LEU A 48 5.79 -4.85 4.86
CA LEU A 48 4.72 -3.92 5.19
C LEU A 48 5.25 -2.50 5.45
N GLN A 49 6.00 -1.98 4.50
CA GLN A 49 6.42 -0.59 4.49
C GLN A 49 5.44 0.20 3.63
N VAL A 50 4.88 1.27 4.19
CA VAL A 50 3.95 2.15 3.46
C VAL A 50 4.62 2.62 2.16
N GLY A 51 3.94 2.45 1.05
CA GLY A 51 4.45 2.73 -0.29
C GLY A 51 4.93 1.51 -1.07
N ASN A 52 5.18 0.39 -0.41
CA ASN A 52 5.55 -0.83 -1.12
C ASN A 52 4.39 -1.35 -1.96
N LYS A 53 4.71 -1.91 -3.12
CA LYS A 53 3.73 -2.55 -3.99
C LYS A 53 3.65 -4.03 -3.68
N LEU A 54 2.44 -4.51 -3.44
CA LEU A 54 2.17 -5.87 -3.02
C LEU A 54 1.19 -6.54 -3.98
N HIS A 55 1.37 -7.84 -4.16
CA HIS A 55 0.32 -8.72 -4.68
C HIS A 55 -0.48 -9.22 -3.48
N VAL A 56 -1.80 -9.17 -3.59
CA VAL A 56 -2.67 -9.60 -2.51
C VAL A 56 -3.70 -10.61 -3.00
N ASN A 57 -3.95 -11.61 -2.17
CA ASN A 57 -5.10 -12.49 -2.29
C ASN A 57 -6.04 -12.16 -1.15
N TYR A 58 -7.25 -11.77 -1.49
CA TYR A 58 -8.28 -11.40 -0.53
C TYR A 58 -9.27 -12.53 -0.36
N ASN A 59 -9.63 -12.81 0.89
CA ASN A 59 -10.62 -13.83 1.23
C ASN A 59 -11.52 -13.27 2.33
N SER A 60 -12.82 -13.26 2.05
CA SER A 60 -13.84 -12.84 3.01
C SER A 60 -14.95 -13.87 3.06
N LYS A 61 -15.41 -14.22 4.26
CA LYS A 61 -16.52 -15.17 4.45
C LYS A 61 -17.85 -14.53 4.13
N ASN A 62 -17.99 -13.23 4.37
CA ASN A 62 -19.19 -12.48 3.99
C ASN A 62 -18.85 -11.01 3.79
N GLU A 63 -19.78 -10.30 3.12
CA GLU A 63 -19.57 -8.89 2.74
C GLU A 63 -19.58 -7.92 3.93
N ASN A 64 -20.10 -8.34 5.06
CA ASN A 64 -20.25 -7.47 6.24
C ASN A 64 -19.06 -7.52 7.18
N ARG A 65 -18.05 -8.33 6.87
CA ARG A 65 -16.85 -8.46 7.71
C ARG A 65 -15.61 -8.16 6.92
N ILE A 66 -14.64 -7.56 7.60
CA ILE A 66 -13.32 -7.37 7.03
C ILE A 66 -12.72 -8.75 6.70
N GLY A 67 -12.17 -8.87 5.50
CA GLY A 67 -11.54 -10.11 5.05
C GLY A 67 -10.06 -10.15 5.40
N TYR A 68 -9.38 -11.15 4.86
CA TYR A 68 -8.00 -11.43 5.11
C TYR A 68 -7.18 -11.27 3.84
N PHE A 69 -5.97 -10.73 3.99
CA PHE A 69 -5.00 -10.62 2.92
C PHE A 69 -3.89 -11.64 3.10
N LYS A 70 -3.54 -12.33 2.01
CA LYS A 70 -2.23 -12.98 1.85
C LYS A 70 -1.43 -12.14 0.89
N ILE A 71 -0.21 -11.79 1.27
CA ILE A 71 0.58 -10.82 0.53
C ILE A 71 1.88 -11.42 0.02
N GLU A 72 2.32 -10.91 -1.13
CA GLU A 72 3.66 -11.13 -1.68
C GLU A 72 4.21 -9.77 -2.09
N ILE A 73 5.50 -9.56 -1.88
CA ILE A 73 6.14 -8.31 -2.29
C ILE A 73 6.35 -8.30 -3.80
N LEU A 74 5.90 -7.24 -4.47
CA LEU A 74 6.17 -6.99 -5.88
C LEU A 74 7.33 -6.02 -6.05
N ASN A 75 7.23 -4.86 -5.41
CA ASN A 75 8.26 -3.84 -5.47
C ASN A 75 8.46 -3.23 -4.09
N ALA A 76 9.65 -3.40 -3.53
CA ALA A 76 10.02 -2.78 -2.26
C ALA A 76 10.56 -1.37 -2.52
N TYR A 77 9.67 -0.44 -2.87
CA TYR A 77 10.05 0.93 -3.21
C TYR A 77 10.58 1.71 -2.01
N THR A 78 9.88 1.62 -0.90
CA THR A 78 10.14 2.46 0.27
C THR A 78 11.52 2.21 0.90
N PRO A 79 11.96 0.95 1.06
CA PRO A 79 13.31 0.70 1.59
C PRO A 79 14.44 1.31 0.79
N LEU A 80 14.23 1.52 -0.52
CA LEU A 80 15.26 2.15 -1.37
C LEU A 80 15.59 3.58 -0.91
N TYR A 81 14.69 4.21 -0.16
CA TYR A 81 14.81 5.62 0.22
C TYR A 81 14.95 5.83 1.72
N PHE A 82 15.25 4.77 2.49
CA PHE A 82 15.43 4.92 3.93
C PHE A 82 16.53 5.95 4.29
N ASP A 83 17.54 6.07 3.45
CA ASP A 83 18.61 7.05 3.64
C ASP A 83 18.33 8.41 2.99
N HIS A 84 17.19 8.55 2.34
CA HIS A 84 16.81 9.78 1.66
C HIS A 84 15.56 10.37 2.28
N LYS A 85 15.77 11.22 3.28
CA LYS A 85 14.70 11.76 4.13
C LYS A 85 13.58 12.43 3.34
N GLN A 86 13.93 13.25 2.33
CA GLN A 86 12.93 13.98 1.55
C GLN A 86 12.08 13.05 0.69
N LYS A 87 12.68 12.05 0.07
CA LYS A 87 11.94 11.07 -0.73
C LYS A 87 11.04 10.22 0.16
N LEU A 88 11.55 9.78 1.29
CA LEU A 88 10.77 9.01 2.25
C LEU A 88 9.57 9.80 2.75
N SER A 89 9.77 11.07 3.09
CA SER A 89 8.68 11.96 3.52
C SER A 89 7.63 12.15 2.43
N SER A 90 8.07 12.26 1.17
CA SER A 90 7.16 12.40 0.03
C SER A 90 6.28 11.17 -0.14
N ILE A 91 6.84 9.97 0.02
CA ILE A 91 6.06 8.72 -0.05
C ILE A 91 5.03 8.69 1.07
N THR A 92 5.45 8.94 2.29
CA THR A 92 4.56 8.89 3.47
C THR A 92 3.42 9.89 3.32
N TYR A 93 3.73 11.11 2.90
CA TYR A 93 2.75 12.16 2.70
C TYR A 93 1.76 11.80 1.61
N ALA A 94 2.26 11.30 0.48
CA ALA A 94 1.41 10.92 -0.65
C ALA A 94 0.45 9.78 -0.28
N MET A 95 0.95 8.75 0.41
CA MET A 95 0.10 7.62 0.82
C MET A 95 -0.96 8.07 1.81
N ASN A 96 -0.63 8.97 2.71
CA ASN A 96 -1.59 9.52 3.67
C ASN A 96 -2.67 10.35 2.97
N LEU A 97 -2.31 11.13 1.96
CA LEU A 97 -3.29 11.87 1.16
C LEU A 97 -4.24 10.92 0.41
N ILE A 98 -3.72 9.86 -0.18
CA ILE A 98 -4.55 8.85 -0.86
C ILE A 98 -5.54 8.23 0.13
N LYS A 99 -5.08 7.91 1.33
CA LYS A 99 -5.94 7.37 2.38
C LYS A 99 -7.12 8.29 2.69
N ILE A 100 -6.84 9.58 2.82
CA ILE A 100 -7.85 10.58 3.22
C ILE A 100 -8.81 10.90 2.08
N LEU A 101 -8.30 11.00 0.84
CA LEU A 101 -9.04 11.56 -0.27
C LEU A 101 -9.81 10.54 -1.10
N THR A 102 -9.61 9.24 -0.86
CA THR A 102 -10.27 8.19 -1.65
C THR A 102 -11.33 7.46 -0.84
N ALA A 103 -12.37 7.02 -1.53
CA ALA A 103 -13.45 6.23 -0.94
C ALA A 103 -13.10 4.73 -0.98
N GLU A 104 -13.65 3.98 -0.02
CA GLU A 104 -13.50 2.53 0.03
C GLU A 104 -14.13 1.85 -1.19
N SER A 105 -13.46 0.82 -1.67
CA SER A 105 -13.98 -0.10 -2.69
C SER A 105 -14.37 0.57 -4.01
N GLN A 106 -13.81 1.73 -4.30
CA GLN A 106 -14.01 2.41 -5.58
C GLN A 106 -12.72 2.40 -6.37
N SER A 107 -12.70 1.67 -7.48
CA SER A 107 -11.55 1.66 -8.37
C SER A 107 -11.34 3.06 -8.97
N ASN A 108 -10.09 3.43 -9.16
CA ASN A 108 -9.73 4.69 -9.77
C ASN A 108 -8.37 4.55 -10.46
N ASP A 109 -8.42 4.30 -11.75
CA ASP A 109 -7.22 4.09 -12.56
C ASP A 109 -6.30 5.30 -12.56
N LYS A 110 -6.88 6.49 -12.52
CA LYS A 110 -6.08 7.73 -12.49
C LYS A 110 -5.26 7.85 -11.23
N VAL A 111 -5.87 7.55 -10.08
CA VAL A 111 -5.17 7.58 -8.80
C VAL A 111 -4.08 6.52 -8.78
N TYR A 112 -4.39 5.31 -9.22
CA TYR A 112 -3.40 4.25 -9.29
C TYR A 112 -2.20 4.63 -10.16
N PHE A 113 -2.48 5.21 -11.31
CA PHE A 113 -1.45 5.70 -12.23
C PHE A 113 -0.60 6.82 -11.60
N ILE A 114 -1.21 7.72 -10.85
CA ILE A 114 -0.49 8.79 -10.14
C ILE A 114 0.48 8.19 -9.13
N ILE A 115 0.06 7.17 -8.39
CA ILE A 115 0.94 6.50 -7.43
C ILE A 115 2.13 5.85 -8.15
N GLN A 116 1.88 5.15 -9.24
CA GLN A 116 2.96 4.55 -10.04
C GLN A 116 3.94 5.61 -10.53
N ASN A 117 3.43 6.72 -11.04
CA ASN A 117 4.28 7.83 -11.51
C ASN A 117 5.11 8.45 -10.40
N LEU A 118 4.58 8.54 -9.19
CA LEU A 118 5.35 9.04 -8.05
C LEU A 118 6.65 8.23 -7.90
N PHE A 119 6.56 6.91 -7.94
CA PHE A 119 7.74 6.07 -7.76
C PHE A 119 8.71 6.15 -8.94
N LEU A 120 8.19 6.36 -10.17
CA LEU A 120 9.05 6.60 -11.32
C LEU A 120 9.82 7.91 -11.19
N ILE A 121 9.16 8.97 -10.72
CA ILE A 121 9.78 10.28 -10.51
C ILE A 121 10.84 10.21 -9.42
N LEU A 122 10.57 9.49 -8.33
CA LEU A 122 11.51 9.39 -7.21
C LEU A 122 12.83 8.71 -7.59
N LYS A 123 12.85 7.90 -8.64
CA LYS A 123 14.08 7.28 -9.14
C LYS A 123 15.04 8.28 -9.78
N GLU A 124 14.53 9.43 -10.21
CA GLU A 124 15.31 10.42 -10.93
C GLU A 124 16.14 11.27 -9.98
N LYS A 125 17.34 11.67 -10.41
CA LYS A 125 18.17 12.61 -9.66
C LYS A 125 17.52 13.98 -9.52
N ASN A 126 16.76 14.37 -10.55
CA ASN A 126 16.08 15.68 -10.62
C ASN A 126 14.62 15.59 -10.20
N TRP A 127 14.30 14.68 -9.29
CA TRP A 127 12.92 14.40 -8.92
C TRP A 127 12.14 15.62 -8.45
N LEU A 128 12.76 16.56 -7.76
CA LEU A 128 12.07 17.79 -7.30
C LEU A 128 11.59 18.66 -8.46
N LYS A 129 12.30 18.65 -9.57
CA LYS A 129 11.91 19.44 -10.75
C LYS A 129 10.66 18.88 -11.42
N GLN A 130 10.34 17.63 -11.19
CA GLN A 130 9.16 16.98 -11.76
C GLN A 130 7.86 17.40 -11.05
N TYR A 131 7.97 17.97 -9.85
CA TYR A 131 6.83 18.41 -9.06
C TYR A 131 6.51 19.90 -9.22
N ILE A 132 7.37 20.63 -9.85
CA ILE A 132 7.22 22.09 -10.05
C ILE A 132 6.64 22.35 -11.47
#